data_088d0b18efc6c8e95e8789ab601d28fc
#
_entry.id   088d0b18efc6c8e95e8789ab601d28fc
#
_cell.length_a   1.000
_cell.length_b   1.000
_cell.length_c   1.000
_cell.angle_alpha   90.00
_cell.angle_beta   90.00
_cell.angle_gamma   90.00
#
_symmetry.space_group_name_H-M   'P 1'
#
loop_
_entity.id
_entity.type
_entity.pdbx_description
1 polymer ?
#
loop_
_entity_poly.entity_id
_entity_poly.type
_entity_poly.pdbx_seq_one_letter_code
_entity_poly.pdbx_strand_id
1 'polypeptide(L)'
;MKRLKQAVLAALVLLYASAGAYAADITVFGASSLTDALKEIAADYQKESGKTVTLSLAASSVLARQIENSSGADIFISADLDWMDYLDNKGLIAHDSRTNLLGNRLVLVAASDSTSSIAIAPHFDLAGALKGGRLAIADPDSVPAGKYGRTSLISLGAWNGVVDRLVNAENVRVALEYVARGEAPLGIVYETDAKAEPRVKIVGIFPENSHQPILYPAALTRDAKPDAKGFLTYLASPTASAVFRKNGFSVLTK
;
A
#
# COMPACT_ATOMS: atom_id res chain seq x y z
N MET A 1 -46.32 -3.03 45.84
CA MET A 1 -46.25 -3.55 44.45
C MET A 1 -45.86 -2.51 43.39
N LYS A 2 -46.42 -1.28 43.36
CA LYS A 2 -46.06 -0.25 42.36
C LYS A 2 -44.59 0.20 42.43
N ARG A 3 -44.00 0.38 43.61
CA ARG A 3 -42.58 0.82 43.78
C ARG A 3 -41.55 -0.25 43.37
N LEU A 4 -41.88 -1.55 43.51
CA LEU A 4 -41.02 -2.66 43.08
C LEU A 4 -40.98 -2.78 41.54
N LYS A 5 -42.14 -2.55 40.87
CA LYS A 5 -42.18 -2.54 39.38
C LYS A 5 -41.41 -1.37 38.76
N GLN A 6 -41.39 -0.20 39.42
CA GLN A 6 -40.59 0.95 38.95
C GLN A 6 -39.09 0.75 39.11
N ALA A 7 -38.62 0.09 40.18
CA ALA A 7 -37.23 -0.25 40.39
C ALA A 7 -36.70 -1.28 39.37
N VAL A 8 -37.52 -2.29 39.02
CA VAL A 8 -37.16 -3.29 38.00
C VAL A 8 -37.09 -2.67 36.60
N LEU A 9 -38.00 -1.73 36.27
CA LEU A 9 -37.98 -1.06 34.97
C LEU A 9 -36.77 -0.12 34.83
N ALA A 10 -36.38 0.58 35.91
CA ALA A 10 -35.18 1.40 35.93
C ALA A 10 -33.87 0.59 35.80
N ALA A 11 -33.81 -0.60 36.40
CA ALA A 11 -32.67 -1.51 36.28
C ALA A 11 -32.53 -2.11 34.86
N LEU A 12 -33.64 -2.39 34.18
CA LEU A 12 -33.63 -2.88 32.80
C LEU A 12 -33.19 -1.81 31.81
N VAL A 13 -33.50 -0.53 32.02
CA VAL A 13 -33.07 0.58 31.16
C VAL A 13 -31.58 0.86 31.29
N LEU A 14 -30.97 0.65 32.46
CA LEU A 14 -29.54 0.79 32.69
C LEU A 14 -28.68 -0.32 32.05
N LEU A 15 -29.25 -1.51 31.79
CA LEU A 15 -28.53 -2.60 31.11
C LEU A 15 -28.46 -2.43 29.57
N TYR A 16 -29.28 -1.58 28.96
CA TYR A 16 -29.25 -1.33 27.53
C TYR A 16 -28.36 -0.14 27.12
N ALA A 17 -27.78 0.60 28.08
CA ALA A 17 -26.96 1.78 27.80
C ALA A 17 -25.48 1.49 27.48
N SER A 18 -25.07 0.21 27.41
CA SER A 18 -23.67 -0.17 27.14
C SER A 18 -23.46 -0.84 25.78
N ALA A 19 -24.34 -0.61 24.80
CA ALA A 19 -23.96 -0.77 23.41
C ALA A 19 -23.03 0.40 23.04
N GLY A 20 -21.78 0.32 23.49
CA GLY A 20 -20.74 1.24 23.08
C GLY A 20 -20.69 1.24 21.56
N ALA A 21 -20.87 2.41 20.95
CA ALA A 21 -20.49 2.61 19.57
C ALA A 21 -19.02 2.23 19.49
N TYR A 22 -18.70 1.07 18.93
CA TYR A 22 -17.35 0.70 18.56
C TYR A 22 -16.96 1.63 17.39
N ALA A 23 -16.52 2.84 17.72
CA ALA A 23 -15.75 3.63 16.76
C ALA A 23 -14.51 2.80 16.42
N ALA A 24 -14.14 2.71 15.15
CA ALA A 24 -12.91 2.06 14.75
C ALA A 24 -11.77 2.63 15.59
N ASP A 25 -11.12 1.77 16.37
CA ASP A 25 -10.15 2.22 17.36
C ASP A 25 -8.92 2.84 16.67
N ILE A 26 -8.57 2.32 15.49
CA ILE A 26 -7.35 2.72 14.77
C ILE A 26 -7.66 2.89 13.29
N THR A 27 -7.24 4.01 12.69
CA THR A 27 -7.35 4.26 11.25
C THR A 27 -5.97 4.26 10.61
N VAL A 28 -5.76 3.38 9.62
CA VAL A 28 -4.50 3.24 8.90
C VAL A 28 -4.69 3.69 7.45
N PHE A 29 -3.86 4.63 7.02
CA PHE A 29 -3.71 5.00 5.63
C PHE A 29 -2.50 4.28 5.06
N GLY A 30 -2.71 3.29 4.20
CA GLY A 30 -1.68 2.41 3.67
C GLY A 30 -1.60 2.42 2.14
N ALA A 31 -0.39 2.36 1.59
CA ALA A 31 -0.19 2.21 0.16
C ALA A 31 -0.99 1.01 -0.39
N SER A 32 -1.62 1.17 -1.57
CA SER A 32 -2.52 0.17 -2.19
C SER A 32 -1.87 -1.20 -2.39
N SER A 33 -0.56 -1.27 -2.59
CA SER A 33 0.20 -2.53 -2.69
C SER A 33 0.19 -3.37 -1.41
N LEU A 34 -0.15 -2.77 -0.25
CA LEU A 34 -0.24 -3.44 1.04
C LEU A 34 -1.61 -4.09 1.30
N THR A 35 -2.56 -3.98 0.37
CA THR A 35 -3.98 -4.33 0.56
C THR A 35 -4.18 -5.69 1.21
N ASP A 36 -3.58 -6.74 0.65
CA ASP A 36 -3.83 -8.12 1.09
C ASP A 36 -3.16 -8.38 2.43
N ALA A 37 -1.91 -7.94 2.59
CA ALA A 37 -1.16 -8.10 3.83
C ALA A 37 -1.81 -7.33 5.00
N LEU A 38 -2.18 -6.06 4.79
CA LEU A 38 -2.79 -5.26 5.87
C LEU A 38 -4.17 -5.76 6.28
N LYS A 39 -4.97 -6.28 5.35
CA LYS A 39 -6.26 -6.90 5.69
C LYS A 39 -6.08 -8.12 6.60
N GLU A 40 -5.12 -9.01 6.29
CA GLU A 40 -4.82 -10.18 7.10
C GLU A 40 -4.28 -9.75 8.48
N ILE A 41 -3.30 -8.84 8.52
CA ILE A 41 -2.70 -8.34 9.77
C ILE A 41 -3.72 -7.62 10.66
N ALA A 42 -4.60 -6.79 10.07
CA ALA A 42 -5.65 -6.10 10.82
C ALA A 42 -6.64 -7.08 11.47
N ALA A 43 -7.03 -8.15 10.73
CA ALA A 43 -7.89 -9.19 11.25
C ALA A 43 -7.23 -10.00 12.40
N ASP A 44 -5.94 -10.30 12.29
CA ASP A 44 -5.19 -11.00 13.33
C ASP A 44 -5.02 -10.11 14.58
N TYR A 45 -4.67 -8.82 14.38
CA TYR A 45 -4.59 -7.88 15.48
C TYR A 45 -5.92 -7.71 16.22
N GLN A 46 -7.04 -7.67 15.50
CA GLN A 46 -8.37 -7.60 16.12
C GLN A 46 -8.68 -8.84 16.97
N LYS A 47 -8.30 -10.04 16.52
CA LYS A 47 -8.47 -11.28 17.30
C LYS A 47 -7.63 -11.25 18.59
N GLU A 48 -6.40 -10.74 18.53
CA GLU A 48 -5.47 -10.72 19.66
C GLU A 48 -5.77 -9.59 20.65
N SER A 49 -6.10 -8.39 20.16
CA SER A 49 -6.23 -7.18 20.99
C SER A 49 -7.68 -6.79 21.32
N GLY A 50 -8.64 -7.31 20.56
CA GLY A 50 -10.05 -6.88 20.60
C GLY A 50 -10.31 -5.52 19.93
N LYS A 51 -9.26 -4.86 19.37
CA LYS A 51 -9.36 -3.54 18.75
C LYS A 51 -9.56 -3.65 17.24
N THR A 52 -10.41 -2.78 16.69
CA THR A 52 -10.67 -2.73 15.25
C THR A 52 -9.70 -1.80 14.54
N VAL A 53 -9.25 -2.21 13.34
CA VAL A 53 -8.40 -1.40 12.46
C VAL A 53 -9.16 -1.13 11.17
N THR A 54 -9.40 0.14 10.88
CA THR A 54 -9.97 0.59 9.62
C THR A 54 -8.84 0.95 8.65
N LEU A 55 -8.90 0.37 7.45
CA LEU A 55 -7.89 0.56 6.41
C LEU A 55 -8.43 1.49 5.31
N SER A 56 -7.70 2.55 5.00
CA SER A 56 -7.84 3.34 3.77
C SER A 56 -6.64 3.05 2.88
N LEU A 57 -6.87 2.42 1.72
CA LEU A 57 -5.82 1.89 0.86
C LEU A 57 -5.89 2.57 -0.51
N ALA A 58 -4.88 3.37 -0.83
CA ALA A 58 -4.79 4.15 -2.06
C ALA A 58 -3.32 4.43 -2.42
N ALA A 59 -3.08 5.28 -3.42
CA ALA A 59 -1.74 5.79 -3.67
C ALA A 59 -1.22 6.58 -2.46
N SER A 60 0.06 6.42 -2.12
CA SER A 60 0.69 7.15 -1.01
C SER A 60 0.57 8.66 -1.18
N SER A 61 0.64 9.17 -2.42
CA SER A 61 0.42 10.57 -2.77
C SER A 61 -0.96 11.09 -2.38
N VAL A 62 -2.00 10.32 -2.67
CA VAL A 62 -3.40 10.67 -2.34
C VAL A 62 -3.59 10.67 -0.83
N LEU A 63 -3.12 9.62 -0.14
CA LEU A 63 -3.25 9.49 1.31
C LEU A 63 -2.47 10.59 2.06
N ALA A 64 -1.26 10.92 1.60
CA ALA A 64 -0.47 12.00 2.19
C ALA A 64 -1.21 13.36 2.07
N ARG A 65 -1.81 13.66 0.92
CA ARG A 65 -2.60 14.89 0.76
C ARG A 65 -3.89 14.86 1.58
N GLN A 66 -4.50 13.71 1.79
CA GLN A 66 -5.64 13.58 2.70
C GLN A 66 -5.23 13.88 4.15
N ILE A 67 -4.09 13.37 4.62
CA ILE A 67 -3.56 13.67 5.96
C ILE A 67 -3.25 15.18 6.09
N GLU A 68 -2.69 15.80 5.06
CA GLU A 68 -2.41 17.24 5.06
C GLU A 68 -3.67 18.08 5.20
N ASN A 69 -4.76 17.70 4.53
CA ASN A 69 -5.99 18.49 4.46
C ASN A 69 -7.00 18.15 5.56
N SER A 70 -6.88 17.00 6.20
CA SER A 70 -7.80 16.55 7.26
C SER A 70 -7.12 15.59 8.20
N SER A 71 -7.30 15.77 9.51
CA SER A 71 -6.95 14.74 10.48
C SER A 71 -7.90 13.55 10.32
N GLY A 72 -7.42 12.33 10.24
CA GLY A 72 -8.29 11.15 10.10
C GLY A 72 -7.54 9.84 10.09
N ALA A 73 -6.22 9.88 9.86
CA ALA A 73 -5.34 8.72 9.96
C ALA A 73 -4.59 8.73 11.29
N ASP A 74 -4.49 7.58 11.92
CA ASP A 74 -3.62 7.36 13.07
C ASP A 74 -2.23 6.89 12.64
N ILE A 75 -2.18 6.08 11.56
CA ILE A 75 -0.94 5.54 11.02
C ILE A 75 -0.90 5.81 9.52
N PHE A 76 0.26 6.22 9.01
CA PHE A 76 0.55 6.33 7.60
C PHE A 76 1.65 5.33 7.21
N ILE A 77 1.40 4.56 6.13
CA ILE A 77 2.38 3.61 5.56
C ILE A 77 2.53 3.93 4.07
N SER A 78 3.64 4.54 3.72
CA SER A 78 3.96 4.92 2.33
C SER A 78 4.70 3.80 1.60
N ALA A 79 4.64 3.81 0.26
CA ALA A 79 5.44 2.96 -0.61
C ALA A 79 6.71 3.67 -1.13
N ASP A 80 7.01 4.85 -0.63
CA ASP A 80 8.27 5.55 -0.84
C ASP A 80 8.61 6.44 0.37
N LEU A 81 9.86 6.90 0.42
CA LEU A 81 10.30 7.83 1.45
C LEU A 81 9.77 9.25 1.21
N ASP A 82 9.61 9.66 -0.05
CA ASP A 82 9.30 11.05 -0.42
C ASP A 82 7.97 11.51 0.19
N TRP A 83 6.92 10.68 0.16
CA TRP A 83 5.62 11.03 0.74
C TRP A 83 5.62 10.98 2.27
N MET A 84 6.45 10.12 2.87
CA MET A 84 6.67 10.16 4.31
C MET A 84 7.43 11.43 4.72
N ASP A 85 8.50 11.79 3.99
CA ASP A 85 9.29 13.00 4.20
C ASP A 85 8.43 14.26 4.00
N TYR A 86 7.54 14.23 3.00
CA TYR A 86 6.59 15.32 2.76
C TYR A 86 5.73 15.64 3.99
N LEU A 87 5.17 14.61 4.63
CA LEU A 87 4.35 14.80 5.84
C LEU A 87 5.20 15.13 7.07
N ASP A 88 6.37 14.52 7.20
CA ASP A 88 7.29 14.75 8.30
C ASP A 88 7.81 16.19 8.31
N ASN A 89 8.22 16.72 7.16
CA ASN A 89 8.63 18.11 6.99
C ASN A 89 7.52 19.13 7.28
N LYS A 90 6.24 18.71 7.20
CA LYS A 90 5.08 19.52 7.58
C LYS A 90 4.70 19.37 9.05
N GLY A 91 5.43 18.57 9.83
CA GLY A 91 5.12 18.27 11.22
C GLY A 91 3.81 17.49 11.40
N LEU A 92 3.40 16.70 10.40
CA LEU A 92 2.17 15.92 10.42
C LEU A 92 2.42 14.45 10.82
N ILE A 93 3.68 14.07 11.03
CA ILE A 93 4.13 12.76 11.49
C ILE A 93 4.78 12.90 12.86
N ALA A 94 4.53 11.95 13.75
CA ALA A 94 5.31 11.79 14.98
C ALA A 94 6.68 11.19 14.60
N HIS A 95 7.65 12.05 14.34
CA HIS A 95 8.97 11.73 13.79
C HIS A 95 9.63 10.52 14.45
N ASP A 96 9.63 10.47 15.79
CA ASP A 96 10.25 9.39 16.57
C ASP A 96 9.57 8.02 16.40
N SER A 97 8.39 7.99 15.81
CA SER A 97 7.65 6.74 15.51
C SER A 97 8.00 6.14 14.15
N ARG A 98 8.71 6.91 13.31
CA ARG A 98 9.02 6.51 11.93
C ARG A 98 9.97 5.32 11.88
N THR A 99 9.61 4.33 11.07
CA THR A 99 10.43 3.14 10.83
C THR A 99 10.24 2.63 9.40
N ASN A 100 11.31 2.11 8.80
CA ASN A 100 11.21 1.43 7.51
C ASN A 100 10.83 -0.03 7.77
N LEU A 101 9.60 -0.42 7.45
CA LEU A 101 9.09 -1.76 7.72
C LEU A 101 9.49 -2.78 6.66
N LEU A 102 9.36 -2.40 5.38
CA LEU A 102 9.39 -3.35 4.26
C LEU A 102 10.21 -2.81 3.10
N GLY A 103 10.70 -3.76 2.30
CA GLY A 103 11.22 -3.54 0.96
C GLY A 103 10.39 -4.26 -0.09
N ASN A 104 10.59 -3.90 -1.38
CA ASN A 104 9.91 -4.51 -2.51
C ASN A 104 10.82 -4.47 -3.75
N ARG A 105 10.37 -5.11 -4.85
CA ARG A 105 11.03 -5.05 -6.15
C ARG A 105 10.08 -4.57 -7.23
N LEU A 106 10.61 -3.89 -8.23
CA LEU A 106 9.87 -3.43 -9.40
C LEU A 106 9.93 -4.50 -10.48
N VAL A 107 8.78 -4.81 -11.08
CA VAL A 107 8.65 -5.84 -12.12
C VAL A 107 7.82 -5.36 -13.30
N LEU A 108 8.08 -5.95 -14.47
CA LEU A 108 7.25 -5.85 -15.64
C LEU A 108 6.34 -7.09 -15.70
N VAL A 109 5.05 -6.87 -15.85
CA VAL A 109 4.04 -7.94 -15.93
C VAL A 109 3.32 -7.95 -17.26
N ALA A 110 2.82 -9.12 -17.64
CA ALA A 110 1.91 -9.35 -18.73
C ALA A 110 0.77 -10.27 -18.29
N ALA A 111 -0.26 -10.46 -19.11
CA ALA A 111 -1.28 -11.46 -18.85
C ALA A 111 -0.65 -12.87 -18.67
N SER A 112 -1.27 -13.71 -17.83
CA SER A 112 -0.70 -15.01 -17.43
C SER A 112 -0.48 -15.98 -18.61
N ASP A 113 -1.27 -15.88 -19.67
CA ASP A 113 -1.17 -16.66 -20.92
C ASP A 113 -0.15 -16.07 -21.92
N SER A 114 0.40 -14.88 -21.68
CA SER A 114 1.42 -14.25 -22.53
C SER A 114 2.63 -15.16 -22.70
N THR A 115 3.20 -15.24 -23.89
CA THR A 115 4.48 -15.94 -24.14
C THR A 115 5.71 -15.03 -23.98
N SER A 116 5.51 -13.76 -23.57
CA SER A 116 6.58 -12.78 -23.43
C SER A 116 7.53 -13.15 -22.31
N SER A 117 8.83 -12.95 -22.56
CA SER A 117 9.90 -12.95 -21.56
C SER A 117 10.86 -11.82 -21.98
N ILE A 118 11.10 -10.85 -21.11
CA ILE A 118 11.81 -9.63 -21.47
C ILE A 118 13.03 -9.47 -20.56
N ALA A 119 14.22 -9.56 -21.15
CA ALA A 119 15.44 -9.25 -20.44
C ALA A 119 15.55 -7.71 -20.28
N ILE A 120 15.31 -7.22 -19.07
CA ILE A 120 15.42 -5.79 -18.77
C ILE A 120 16.89 -5.43 -18.59
N ALA A 121 17.43 -4.70 -19.54
CA ALA A 121 18.83 -4.26 -19.62
C ALA A 121 18.88 -2.83 -20.20
N PRO A 122 20.02 -2.14 -20.13
CA PRO A 122 20.16 -0.85 -20.81
C PRO A 122 19.73 -0.91 -22.27
N HIS A 123 18.89 0.05 -22.69
CA HIS A 123 18.34 0.19 -24.03
C HIS A 123 17.47 -0.99 -24.52
N PHE A 124 16.86 -1.78 -23.63
CA PHE A 124 15.93 -2.82 -24.05
C PHE A 124 14.72 -2.24 -24.81
N ASP A 125 14.25 -2.94 -25.83
CA ASP A 125 13.15 -2.47 -26.68
C ASP A 125 11.78 -2.69 -26.06
N LEU A 126 11.45 -1.85 -25.07
CA LEU A 126 10.12 -1.86 -24.45
C LEU A 126 9.04 -1.43 -25.44
N ALA A 127 9.33 -0.47 -26.31
CA ALA A 127 8.38 0.05 -27.28
C ALA A 127 7.94 -1.03 -28.29
N GLY A 128 8.89 -1.85 -28.78
CA GLY A 128 8.59 -3.01 -29.64
C GLY A 128 7.85 -4.10 -28.87
N ALA A 129 8.18 -4.32 -27.59
CA ALA A 129 7.51 -5.32 -26.76
C ALA A 129 6.02 -4.99 -26.51
N LEU A 130 5.62 -3.72 -26.57
CA LEU A 130 4.23 -3.28 -26.46
C LEU A 130 3.37 -3.66 -27.70
N LYS A 131 3.97 -4.04 -28.81
CA LYS A 131 3.28 -4.44 -30.06
C LYS A 131 2.17 -3.46 -30.48
N GLY A 132 2.44 -2.17 -30.36
CA GLY A 132 1.47 -1.09 -30.66
C GLY A 132 0.49 -0.74 -29.53
N GLY A 133 0.47 -1.51 -28.44
CA GLY A 133 -0.32 -1.22 -27.25
C GLY A 133 0.31 -0.16 -26.33
N ARG A 134 -0.28 0.00 -25.16
CA ARG A 134 0.13 0.94 -24.12
C ARG A 134 0.76 0.23 -22.92
N LEU A 135 1.64 0.93 -22.21
CA LEU A 135 2.23 0.48 -20.95
C LEU A 135 1.36 0.95 -19.78
N ALA A 136 0.82 0.01 -19.01
CA ALA A 136 0.14 0.34 -17.76
C ALA A 136 1.18 0.70 -16.69
N ILE A 137 1.01 1.86 -16.09
CA ILE A 137 1.88 2.36 -15.02
C ILE A 137 1.05 3.25 -14.10
N ALA A 138 1.30 3.23 -12.80
CA ALA A 138 0.75 4.25 -11.91
C ALA A 138 1.32 5.62 -12.30
N ASP A 139 0.59 6.71 -11.99
CA ASP A 139 1.01 8.06 -12.36
C ASP A 139 2.49 8.29 -12.06
N PRO A 140 3.34 8.52 -13.09
CA PRO A 140 4.80 8.60 -12.94
C PRO A 140 5.27 9.90 -12.27
N ASP A 141 4.41 10.90 -12.11
CA ASP A 141 4.76 12.16 -11.49
C ASP A 141 4.48 12.18 -9.98
N SER A 142 3.54 11.35 -9.50
CA SER A 142 3.09 11.42 -8.11
C SER A 142 3.05 10.07 -7.37
N VAL A 143 2.69 8.99 -8.03
CA VAL A 143 2.48 7.70 -7.38
C VAL A 143 3.80 6.93 -7.25
N PRO A 144 4.16 6.38 -6.08
CA PRO A 144 5.45 5.72 -5.85
C PRO A 144 5.86 4.72 -6.93
N ALA A 145 5.00 3.74 -7.26
CA ALA A 145 5.31 2.74 -8.28
C ALA A 145 5.57 3.36 -9.65
N GLY A 146 4.84 4.42 -10.01
CA GLY A 146 5.05 5.17 -11.24
C GLY A 146 6.38 5.93 -11.24
N LYS A 147 6.72 6.59 -10.13
CA LYS A 147 8.00 7.30 -9.95
C LYS A 147 9.19 6.35 -10.10
N TYR A 148 9.14 5.19 -9.43
CA TYR A 148 10.17 4.16 -9.58
C TYR A 148 10.23 3.63 -11.01
N GLY A 149 9.08 3.37 -11.64
CA GLY A 149 9.01 2.92 -13.04
C GLY A 149 9.63 3.91 -14.00
N ARG A 150 9.26 5.19 -13.89
CA ARG A 150 9.85 6.28 -14.70
C ARG A 150 11.36 6.38 -14.49
N THR A 151 11.81 6.40 -13.23
CA THR A 151 13.24 6.48 -12.90
C THR A 151 14.02 5.32 -13.51
N SER A 152 13.52 4.10 -13.36
CA SER A 152 14.10 2.90 -13.96
C SER A 152 14.17 3.00 -15.49
N LEU A 153 13.08 3.38 -16.14
CA LEU A 153 13.05 3.48 -17.61
C LEU A 153 13.96 4.58 -18.15
N ILE A 154 14.10 5.69 -17.42
CA ILE A 154 15.07 6.76 -17.77
C ILE A 154 16.50 6.23 -17.63
N SER A 155 16.83 5.61 -16.49
CA SER A 155 18.14 5.02 -16.22
C SER A 155 18.55 3.98 -17.26
N LEU A 156 17.59 3.21 -17.76
CA LEU A 156 17.78 2.16 -18.76
C LEU A 156 17.66 2.67 -20.20
N GLY A 157 17.41 3.97 -20.42
CA GLY A 157 17.28 4.56 -21.77
C GLY A 157 16.02 4.14 -22.54
N ALA A 158 15.01 3.59 -21.86
CA ALA A 158 13.78 3.08 -22.49
C ALA A 158 12.58 4.06 -22.38
N TRP A 159 12.67 5.11 -21.55
CA TRP A 159 11.56 6.02 -21.27
C TRP A 159 11.03 6.74 -22.51
N ASN A 160 11.90 7.32 -23.34
CA ASN A 160 11.50 8.11 -24.50
C ASN A 160 10.73 7.28 -25.55
N GLY A 161 10.94 5.96 -25.60
CA GLY A 161 10.22 5.07 -26.52
C GLY A 161 8.78 4.79 -26.09
N VAL A 162 8.41 5.08 -24.83
CA VAL A 162 7.10 4.69 -24.28
C VAL A 162 6.33 5.83 -23.64
N VAL A 163 6.91 7.01 -23.42
CA VAL A 163 6.27 8.12 -22.69
C VAL A 163 4.93 8.54 -23.28
N ASP A 164 4.76 8.51 -24.61
CA ASP A 164 3.50 8.82 -25.29
C ASP A 164 2.55 7.63 -25.39
N ARG A 165 2.95 6.49 -24.85
CA ARG A 165 2.19 5.23 -24.88
C ARG A 165 1.82 4.74 -23.48
N LEU A 166 1.75 5.62 -22.49
CA LEU A 166 1.35 5.26 -21.15
C LEU A 166 -0.17 5.19 -21.04
N VAL A 167 -0.66 4.29 -20.21
CA VAL A 167 -1.95 4.39 -19.57
C VAL A 167 -1.71 4.57 -18.08
N ASN A 168 -1.94 5.81 -17.61
CA ASN A 168 -1.70 6.20 -16.24
C ASN A 168 -2.83 5.70 -15.34
N ALA A 169 -2.46 5.00 -14.28
CA ALA A 169 -3.37 4.51 -13.26
C ALA A 169 -3.26 5.38 -11.99
N GLU A 170 -4.37 5.52 -11.28
CA GLU A 170 -4.41 6.26 -10.02
C GLU A 170 -3.57 5.63 -8.90
N ASN A 171 -3.30 4.32 -8.98
CA ASN A 171 -2.42 3.58 -8.07
C ASN A 171 -1.91 2.30 -8.75
N VAL A 172 -0.98 1.58 -8.08
CA VAL A 172 -0.34 0.40 -8.67
C VAL A 172 -1.30 -0.78 -8.87
N ARG A 173 -2.33 -0.93 -8.03
CA ARG A 173 -3.31 -2.02 -8.18
C ARG A 173 -4.23 -1.79 -9.37
N VAL A 174 -4.54 -0.53 -9.71
CA VAL A 174 -5.27 -0.20 -10.94
C VAL A 174 -4.39 -0.45 -12.17
N ALA A 175 -3.07 -0.13 -12.11
CA ALA A 175 -2.15 -0.48 -13.20
C ALA A 175 -2.07 -2.00 -13.43
N LEU A 176 -2.02 -2.78 -12.36
CA LEU A 176 -2.07 -4.25 -12.39
C LEU A 176 -3.36 -4.74 -13.06
N GLU A 177 -4.51 -4.17 -12.69
CA GLU A 177 -5.82 -4.57 -13.21
C GLU A 177 -5.96 -4.31 -14.72
N TYR A 178 -5.37 -3.23 -15.26
CA TYR A 178 -5.34 -3.00 -16.69
C TYR A 178 -4.66 -4.15 -17.46
N VAL A 179 -3.58 -4.70 -16.89
CA VAL A 179 -2.90 -5.88 -17.49
C VAL A 179 -3.73 -7.15 -17.30
N ALA A 180 -4.28 -7.35 -16.10
CA ALA A 180 -5.09 -8.51 -15.77
C ALA A 180 -6.36 -8.64 -16.65
N ARG A 181 -6.91 -7.51 -17.12
CA ARG A 181 -8.06 -7.45 -18.03
C ARG A 181 -7.67 -7.43 -19.52
N GLY A 182 -6.37 -7.41 -19.83
CA GLY A 182 -5.91 -7.31 -21.23
C GLY A 182 -6.06 -5.92 -21.85
N GLU A 183 -6.32 -4.88 -21.05
CA GLU A 183 -6.43 -3.49 -21.52
C GLU A 183 -5.04 -2.89 -21.83
N ALA A 184 -3.99 -3.45 -21.23
CA ALA A 184 -2.61 -3.15 -21.53
C ALA A 184 -1.80 -4.44 -21.69
N PRO A 185 -0.95 -4.58 -22.72
CA PRO A 185 -0.16 -5.79 -22.92
C PRO A 185 0.94 -5.97 -21.86
N LEU A 186 1.43 -4.88 -21.30
CA LEU A 186 2.47 -4.86 -20.27
C LEU A 186 2.15 -3.80 -19.21
N GLY A 187 2.62 -4.04 -17.99
CA GLY A 187 2.51 -3.07 -16.89
C GLY A 187 3.70 -3.10 -15.96
N ILE A 188 3.99 -1.96 -15.33
CA ILE A 188 5.01 -1.83 -14.28
C ILE A 188 4.32 -1.78 -12.94
N VAL A 189 4.62 -2.77 -12.09
CA VAL A 189 4.05 -2.95 -10.75
C VAL A 189 5.11 -3.46 -9.79
N TYR A 190 4.77 -3.66 -8.54
CA TYR A 190 5.66 -4.34 -7.60
C TYR A 190 5.53 -5.86 -7.72
N GLU A 191 6.58 -6.59 -7.32
CA GLU A 191 6.56 -8.06 -7.28
C GLU A 191 5.42 -8.60 -6.41
N THR A 192 5.13 -7.94 -5.29
CA THR A 192 4.02 -8.29 -4.39
C THR A 192 2.65 -8.17 -5.05
N ASP A 193 2.46 -7.16 -5.92
CA ASP A 193 1.22 -6.99 -6.68
C ASP A 193 1.05 -8.11 -7.70
N ALA A 194 2.12 -8.44 -8.43
CA ALA A 194 2.11 -9.55 -9.39
C ALA A 194 1.81 -10.89 -8.71
N LYS A 195 2.31 -11.10 -7.50
CA LYS A 195 2.05 -12.31 -6.72
C LYS A 195 0.59 -12.42 -6.25
N ALA A 196 -0.05 -11.29 -6.01
CA ALA A 196 -1.43 -11.24 -5.54
C ALA A 196 -2.48 -11.45 -6.65
N GLU A 197 -2.09 -11.37 -7.95
CA GLU A 197 -3.01 -11.42 -9.08
C GLU A 197 -2.67 -12.58 -10.04
N PRO A 198 -3.37 -13.72 -9.97
CA PRO A 198 -3.04 -14.90 -10.77
C PRO A 198 -3.28 -14.74 -12.28
N ARG A 199 -4.02 -13.70 -12.70
CA ARG A 199 -4.25 -13.41 -14.12
C ARG A 199 -3.06 -12.74 -14.81
N VAL A 200 -2.01 -12.37 -14.05
CA VAL A 200 -0.78 -11.84 -14.61
C VAL A 200 0.42 -12.71 -14.25
N LYS A 201 1.52 -12.50 -14.98
CA LYS A 201 2.82 -13.07 -14.64
C LYS A 201 3.93 -12.05 -14.83
N ILE A 202 5.02 -12.25 -14.09
CA ILE A 202 6.24 -11.47 -14.24
C ILE A 202 6.93 -11.91 -15.54
N VAL A 203 7.22 -10.94 -16.41
CA VAL A 203 7.94 -11.14 -17.68
C VAL A 203 9.31 -10.48 -17.70
N GLY A 204 9.62 -9.65 -16.70
CA GLY A 204 10.91 -9.02 -16.49
C GLY A 204 11.04 -8.44 -15.09
N ILE A 205 12.26 -8.38 -14.55
CA ILE A 205 12.56 -7.78 -13.25
C ILE A 205 13.48 -6.60 -13.50
N PHE A 206 13.12 -5.43 -12.97
CA PHE A 206 13.96 -4.24 -13.09
C PHE A 206 15.23 -4.36 -12.22
N PRO A 207 16.41 -4.01 -12.74
CA PRO A 207 17.64 -3.98 -11.94
C PRO A 207 17.50 -3.03 -10.74
N GLU A 208 17.93 -3.47 -9.57
CA GLU A 208 17.83 -2.67 -8.33
C GLU A 208 18.62 -1.35 -8.40
N ASN A 209 19.67 -1.30 -9.19
CA ASN A 209 20.48 -0.10 -9.43
C ASN A 209 19.86 0.88 -10.45
N SER A 210 18.71 0.56 -11.05
CA SER A 210 18.01 1.43 -11.98
C SER A 210 17.09 2.46 -11.28
N HIS A 211 16.85 2.33 -10.01
CA HIS A 211 16.05 3.22 -9.17
C HIS A 211 16.54 3.22 -7.72
N GLN A 212 16.04 4.13 -6.90
CA GLN A 212 16.28 4.09 -5.45
C GLN A 212 15.66 2.85 -4.82
N PRO A 213 16.19 2.32 -3.70
CA PRO A 213 15.57 1.22 -2.98
C PRO A 213 14.10 1.49 -2.68
N ILE A 214 13.24 0.51 -2.96
CA ILE A 214 11.81 0.60 -2.66
C ILE A 214 11.60 0.27 -1.19
N LEU A 215 11.31 1.29 -0.40
CA LEU A 215 11.11 1.19 1.05
C LEU A 215 9.70 1.61 1.42
N TYR A 216 9.14 0.92 2.42
CA TYR A 216 7.84 1.23 3.00
C TYR A 216 8.03 1.75 4.42
N PRO A 217 8.16 3.08 4.59
CA PRO A 217 8.15 3.68 5.90
C PRO A 217 6.75 3.67 6.49
N ALA A 218 6.66 3.45 7.80
CA ALA A 218 5.45 3.58 8.60
C ALA A 218 5.70 4.52 9.78
N ALA A 219 4.68 5.30 10.15
CA ALA A 219 4.74 6.19 11.29
C ALA A 219 3.34 6.49 11.84
N LEU A 220 3.27 6.91 13.09
CA LEU A 220 2.09 7.57 13.64
C LEU A 220 1.95 8.96 13.00
N THR A 221 0.73 9.38 12.75
CA THR A 221 0.45 10.78 12.47
C THR A 221 0.58 11.61 13.75
N ARG A 222 0.73 12.94 13.62
CA ARG A 222 0.83 13.84 14.78
C ARG A 222 -0.37 13.72 15.72
N ASP A 223 -1.56 13.55 15.15
CA ASP A 223 -2.83 13.54 15.88
C ASP A 223 -3.34 12.10 16.14
N ALA A 224 -2.44 11.10 16.06
CA ALA A 224 -2.76 9.70 16.27
C ALA A 224 -3.33 9.43 17.66
N LYS A 225 -4.36 8.60 17.72
CA LYS A 225 -4.90 8.11 18.99
C LYS A 225 -3.88 7.25 19.73
N PRO A 226 -3.88 7.24 21.08
CA PRO A 226 -2.91 6.46 21.87
C PRO A 226 -2.85 4.97 21.50
N ASP A 227 -3.98 4.37 21.14
CA ASP A 227 -4.10 2.96 20.77
C ASP A 227 -3.38 2.59 19.48
N ALA A 228 -3.15 3.55 18.58
CA ALA A 228 -2.46 3.33 17.32
C ALA A 228 -1.00 2.87 17.50
N LYS A 229 -0.34 3.28 18.59
CA LYS A 229 1.02 2.83 18.90
C LYS A 229 1.10 1.30 19.04
N GLY A 230 0.06 0.68 19.61
CA GLY A 230 -0.01 -0.78 19.74
C GLY A 230 0.00 -1.47 18.37
N PHE A 231 -0.81 -0.98 17.42
CA PHE A 231 -0.83 -1.54 16.07
C PHE A 231 0.45 -1.27 15.28
N LEU A 232 1.03 -0.06 15.39
CA LEU A 232 2.33 0.22 14.75
C LEU A 232 3.42 -0.73 15.26
N THR A 233 3.44 -1.03 16.57
CA THR A 233 4.37 -2.02 17.15
C THR A 233 4.07 -3.43 16.61
N TYR A 234 2.78 -3.79 16.50
CA TYR A 234 2.35 -5.09 15.97
C TYR A 234 2.79 -5.30 14.51
N LEU A 235 2.78 -4.25 13.68
CA LEU A 235 3.30 -4.32 12.30
C LEU A 235 4.76 -4.78 12.21
N ALA A 236 5.56 -4.55 13.26
CA ALA A 236 6.94 -5.03 13.35
C ALA A 236 7.08 -6.38 14.06
N SER A 237 5.98 -7.01 14.49
CA SER A 237 5.99 -8.29 15.21
C SER A 237 6.38 -9.46 14.30
N PRO A 238 6.82 -10.60 14.88
CA PRO A 238 7.04 -11.84 14.12
C PRO A 238 5.81 -12.31 13.36
N THR A 239 4.61 -12.17 13.93
CA THR A 239 3.32 -12.54 13.30
C THR A 239 3.08 -11.71 12.04
N ALA A 240 3.11 -10.38 12.15
CA ALA A 240 2.94 -9.50 11.00
C ALA A 240 4.05 -9.68 9.96
N SER A 241 5.29 -9.89 10.41
CA SER A 241 6.44 -10.19 9.54
C SER A 241 6.24 -11.46 8.71
N ALA A 242 5.63 -12.51 9.28
CA ALA A 242 5.29 -13.74 8.55
C ALA A 242 4.26 -13.47 7.45
N VAL A 243 3.22 -12.66 7.73
CA VAL A 243 2.20 -12.25 6.76
C VAL A 243 2.82 -11.43 5.63
N PHE A 244 3.68 -10.46 5.95
CA PHE A 244 4.38 -9.67 4.93
C PHE A 244 5.23 -10.54 4.01
N ARG A 245 6.03 -11.47 4.56
CA ARG A 245 6.84 -12.41 3.75
C ARG A 245 5.98 -13.32 2.88
N LYS A 246 4.87 -13.84 3.42
CA LYS A 246 3.89 -14.64 2.67
C LYS A 246 3.37 -13.87 1.45
N ASN A 247 3.13 -12.57 1.59
CA ASN A 247 2.71 -11.68 0.51
C ASN A 247 3.86 -11.21 -0.40
N GLY A 248 5.11 -11.62 -0.16
CA GLY A 248 6.26 -11.35 -1.01
C GLY A 248 7.08 -10.12 -0.65
N PHE A 249 6.76 -9.44 0.44
CA PHE A 249 7.58 -8.31 0.91
C PHE A 249 8.88 -8.78 1.55
N SER A 250 9.94 -7.98 1.37
CA SER A 250 11.16 -8.08 2.19
C SER A 250 10.89 -7.36 3.50
N VAL A 251 11.01 -8.07 4.63
CA VAL A 251 10.86 -7.46 5.96
C VAL A 251 12.20 -6.91 6.41
N LEU A 252 12.23 -5.61 6.72
CA LEU A 252 13.42 -4.92 7.19
C LEU A 252 13.44 -5.02 8.72
N THR A 253 13.98 -6.11 9.24
CA THR A 253 14.20 -6.24 10.70
C THR A 253 15.44 -5.44 11.11
N LYS A 254 15.33 -4.74 12.24
CA LYS A 254 16.51 -4.28 13.00
C LYS A 254 17.15 -5.47 13.71
#